data_2ec332e3dcab74dbbe0f168e77eb4eaa
#
_entry.id   2ec332e3dcab74dbbe0f168e77eb4eaa
#
_cell.length_a   1.000
_cell.length_b   1.000
_cell.length_c   1.000
_cell.angle_alpha   90.00
_cell.angle_beta   90.00
_cell.angle_gamma   90.00
#
_symmetry.space_group_name_H-M   'P 1'
#
loop_
_entity.id
_entity.type
_entity.pdbx_description
1 polymer ?
#
loop_
_entity_poly.entity_id
_entity_poly.type
_entity_poly.pdbx_seq_one_letter_code
_entity_poly.pdbx_strand_id
1 'polypeptide(L)'
;KNHYTHIEMMPLSEHPFDGSWGYQNTGFFAPTARYGTPDELKKFVDECHQAGIGVIMDFVPVHFAVDYYGLKEFDGTCLYEYPNAAVGESEWGSCNFMHSRGEVRCFLQSAANYWLSEFHFDGIRMDAVSRLIYWQGDEARGVNGTTLDFLKVMNQGLKSLHPTAMLIAEDSTNFPGVTKPVDQGGLGFDYKWDLGFMHDTLEYFQSAPEYRSRDYHKLTFSMMYYYNERFLLEYCHDEVVHGKATILQKMNGEYEDKFPQARAMYLYMMAHPGKKLNFMGNEFGQLREWDESREQDWLLLDYPIHEAFANYRRTLNELY
;
A
#
# COMPACT_ATOMS: atom_id res chain seq x y z
N LYS A 1 -18.14 9.81 -8.48
CA LYS A 1 -18.12 11.14 -9.11
C LYS A 1 -16.70 11.57 -9.50
N ASN A 2 -15.66 11.02 -8.86
CA ASN A 2 -14.26 11.30 -9.19
C ASN A 2 -13.65 10.22 -10.10
N HIS A 3 -14.45 9.30 -10.62
CA HIS A 3 -14.09 8.22 -11.55
C HIS A 3 -13.02 7.25 -11.02
N TYR A 4 -12.89 7.11 -9.70
CA TYR A 4 -12.14 6.01 -9.12
C TYR A 4 -12.91 4.70 -9.28
N THR A 5 -12.20 3.63 -9.59
CA THR A 5 -12.78 2.29 -9.77
C THR A 5 -12.68 1.43 -8.52
N HIS A 6 -11.70 1.74 -7.65
CA HIS A 6 -11.44 1.01 -6.42
C HIS A 6 -11.09 1.95 -5.28
N ILE A 7 -11.33 1.48 -4.07
CA ILE A 7 -10.83 2.08 -2.83
C ILE A 7 -9.89 1.06 -2.18
N GLU A 8 -8.65 1.46 -1.92
CA GLU A 8 -7.72 0.68 -1.10
C GLU A 8 -7.78 1.25 0.32
N MET A 9 -8.23 0.40 1.25
CA MET A 9 -8.34 0.77 2.66
C MET A 9 -7.03 0.46 3.37
N MET A 10 -6.52 1.39 4.17
CA MET A 10 -5.44 1.10 5.13
C MET A 10 -5.88 -0.04 6.06
N PRO A 11 -4.95 -0.71 6.78
CA PRO A 11 -5.28 -1.92 7.53
C PRO A 11 -6.49 -1.74 8.45
N LEU A 12 -7.49 -2.60 8.29
CA LEU A 12 -8.72 -2.59 9.07
C LEU A 12 -8.72 -3.65 10.19
N SER A 13 -7.70 -4.48 10.28
CA SER A 13 -7.53 -5.45 11.35
C SER A 13 -7.33 -4.73 12.68
N GLU A 14 -7.85 -5.32 13.78
CA GLU A 14 -7.75 -4.71 15.11
C GLU A 14 -6.29 -4.53 15.54
N HIS A 15 -6.01 -3.38 16.14
CA HIS A 15 -4.68 -2.95 16.55
C HIS A 15 -4.76 -2.06 17.79
N PRO A 16 -3.75 -2.11 18.70
CA PRO A 16 -3.81 -1.40 19.98
C PRO A 16 -3.50 0.11 19.89
N PHE A 17 -2.70 0.52 18.91
CA PHE A 17 -2.15 1.87 18.79
C PHE A 17 -2.62 2.58 17.54
N ASP A 18 -3.35 3.68 17.68
CA ASP A 18 -3.90 4.45 16.55
C ASP A 18 -2.82 4.96 15.60
N GLY A 19 -1.70 5.44 16.14
CA GLY A 19 -0.57 5.94 15.36
C GLY A 19 0.20 4.86 14.57
N SER A 20 -0.17 3.57 14.70
CA SER A 20 0.33 2.53 13.81
C SER A 20 -0.46 2.45 12.50
N TRP A 21 -1.56 3.19 12.38
CA TRP A 21 -2.46 3.20 11.21
C TRP A 21 -3.00 1.81 10.84
N GLY A 22 -2.96 0.87 11.80
CA GLY A 22 -3.35 -0.52 11.59
C GLY A 22 -2.24 -1.45 11.13
N TYR A 23 -0.99 -0.98 10.97
CA TYR A 23 0.13 -1.83 10.56
C TYR A 23 0.72 -2.69 11.69
N GLN A 24 0.37 -2.44 12.95
CA GLN A 24 0.78 -3.26 14.10
C GLN A 24 -0.44 -3.99 14.67
N ASN A 25 -0.83 -5.06 14.02
CA ASN A 25 -2.06 -5.81 14.31
C ASN A 25 -1.93 -6.68 15.56
N THR A 26 -3.07 -6.86 16.24
CA THR A 26 -3.29 -7.90 17.26
C THR A 26 -4.42 -8.84 16.86
N GLY A 27 -5.42 -8.37 16.12
CA GLY A 27 -6.62 -9.12 15.73
C GLY A 27 -6.72 -9.37 14.24
N PHE A 28 -6.06 -10.40 13.72
CA PHE A 28 -6.00 -10.70 12.27
C PHE A 28 -7.35 -11.13 11.66
N PHE A 29 -8.28 -11.58 12.48
CA PHE A 29 -9.65 -11.99 12.09
C PHE A 29 -10.73 -11.03 12.63
N ALA A 30 -10.35 -9.88 13.12
CA ALA A 30 -11.27 -8.92 13.71
C ALA A 30 -11.13 -7.55 13.06
N PRO A 31 -12.21 -7.00 12.46
CA PRO A 31 -12.21 -5.59 12.09
C PRO A 31 -12.03 -4.72 13.33
N THR A 32 -11.25 -3.65 13.20
CA THR A 32 -11.10 -2.69 14.29
C THR A 32 -12.45 -2.07 14.66
N ALA A 33 -12.72 -1.95 15.96
CA ALA A 33 -13.94 -1.32 16.47
C ALA A 33 -13.97 0.21 16.32
N ARG A 34 -12.86 0.82 15.86
CA ARG A 34 -12.72 2.29 15.75
C ARG A 34 -13.72 2.93 14.81
N TYR A 35 -14.08 2.23 13.74
CA TYR A 35 -14.87 2.80 12.65
C TYR A 35 -16.28 2.22 12.56
N GLY A 36 -16.64 1.36 13.49
CA GLY A 36 -17.96 0.74 13.53
C GLY A 36 -17.90 -0.77 13.80
N THR A 37 -19.03 -1.42 13.58
CA THR A 37 -19.21 -2.86 13.76
C THR A 37 -18.78 -3.65 12.50
N PRO A 38 -18.53 -4.96 12.61
CA PRO A 38 -18.31 -5.82 11.45
C PRO A 38 -19.45 -5.77 10.41
N ASP A 39 -20.70 -5.65 10.86
CA ASP A 39 -21.86 -5.57 9.97
C ASP A 39 -21.87 -4.23 9.20
N GLU A 40 -21.46 -3.15 9.83
CA GLU A 40 -21.30 -1.84 9.15
C GLU A 40 -20.19 -1.88 8.13
N LEU A 41 -19.08 -2.59 8.38
CA LEU A 41 -18.03 -2.79 7.38
C LEU A 41 -18.54 -3.61 6.19
N LYS A 42 -19.28 -4.70 6.44
CA LYS A 42 -19.93 -5.47 5.37
C LYS A 42 -20.88 -4.60 4.54
N LYS A 43 -21.68 -3.76 5.21
CA LYS A 43 -22.56 -2.80 4.55
C LYS A 43 -21.79 -1.79 3.71
N PHE A 44 -20.68 -1.26 4.21
CA PHE A 44 -19.82 -0.34 3.46
C PHE A 44 -19.32 -0.97 2.15
N VAL A 45 -18.83 -2.21 2.21
CA VAL A 45 -18.36 -2.93 1.03
C VAL A 45 -19.50 -3.16 0.05
N ASP A 46 -20.68 -3.58 0.53
CA ASP A 46 -21.87 -3.77 -0.30
C ASP A 46 -22.30 -2.47 -1.00
N GLU A 47 -22.33 -1.35 -0.29
CA GLU A 47 -22.65 -0.04 -0.87
C GLU A 47 -21.60 0.40 -1.92
N CYS A 48 -20.33 0.10 -1.71
CA CYS A 48 -19.29 0.31 -2.71
C CYS A 48 -19.56 -0.51 -3.97
N HIS A 49 -19.87 -1.79 -3.82
CA HIS A 49 -20.19 -2.67 -4.94
C HIS A 49 -21.43 -2.20 -5.71
N GLN A 50 -22.49 -1.77 -5.01
CA GLN A 50 -23.68 -1.19 -5.65
C GLN A 50 -23.34 0.09 -6.44
N ALA A 51 -22.33 0.83 -6.02
CA ALA A 51 -21.82 2.01 -6.73
C ALA A 51 -20.81 1.66 -7.85
N GLY A 52 -20.52 0.38 -8.08
CA GLY A 52 -19.52 -0.07 -9.06
C GLY A 52 -18.09 0.17 -8.64
N ILE A 53 -17.82 0.23 -7.33
CA ILE A 53 -16.48 0.47 -6.75
C ILE A 53 -16.02 -0.79 -6.04
N GLY A 54 -14.86 -1.32 -6.45
CA GLY A 54 -14.18 -2.41 -5.75
C GLY A 54 -13.48 -1.90 -4.48
N VAL A 55 -13.31 -2.79 -3.50
CA VAL A 55 -12.65 -2.47 -2.23
C VAL A 55 -11.48 -3.41 -2.00
N ILE A 56 -10.30 -2.86 -1.75
CA ILE A 56 -9.06 -3.59 -1.50
C ILE A 56 -8.67 -3.38 -0.05
N MET A 57 -8.27 -4.46 0.61
CA MET A 57 -7.80 -4.42 1.99
C MET A 57 -6.28 -4.46 2.05
N ASP A 58 -5.70 -3.60 2.88
CA ASP A 58 -4.30 -3.68 3.25
C ASP A 58 -4.10 -4.77 4.32
N PHE A 59 -3.22 -5.72 4.05
CA PHE A 59 -2.97 -6.89 4.88
C PHE A 59 -1.49 -6.98 5.25
N VAL A 60 -1.21 -7.21 6.54
CA VAL A 60 0.14 -7.19 7.11
C VAL A 60 0.60 -8.60 7.48
N PRO A 61 1.14 -9.40 6.55
CA PRO A 61 1.57 -10.78 6.84
C PRO A 61 2.99 -10.89 7.39
N VAL A 62 3.68 -9.76 7.63
CA VAL A 62 5.10 -9.71 8.00
C VAL A 62 5.30 -9.84 9.50
N HIS A 63 4.53 -9.09 10.29
CA HIS A 63 4.76 -8.91 11.72
C HIS A 63 3.45 -8.65 12.48
N PHE A 64 3.53 -8.64 13.81
CA PHE A 64 2.42 -8.37 14.71
C PHE A 64 2.87 -7.57 15.93
N ALA A 65 1.93 -6.89 16.59
CA ALA A 65 2.18 -6.10 17.79
C ALA A 65 2.55 -6.97 18.99
N VAL A 66 3.34 -6.41 19.91
CA VAL A 66 3.91 -7.13 21.07
C VAL A 66 3.09 -6.98 22.37
N ASP A 67 1.86 -6.48 22.27
CA ASP A 67 0.99 -6.29 23.42
C ASP A 67 0.72 -7.60 24.16
N TYR A 68 0.63 -7.54 25.48
CA TYR A 68 0.56 -8.71 26.37
C TYR A 68 -0.63 -9.65 26.13
N TYR A 69 -1.68 -9.16 25.48
CA TYR A 69 -2.87 -9.94 25.08
C TYR A 69 -2.81 -10.40 23.63
N GLY A 70 -1.73 -10.07 22.91
CA GLY A 70 -1.54 -10.40 21.51
C GLY A 70 -0.89 -11.78 21.28
N LEU A 71 -0.16 -11.90 20.18
CA LEU A 71 0.40 -13.18 19.73
C LEU A 71 1.79 -13.49 20.30
N LYS A 72 2.52 -12.48 20.79
CA LYS A 72 3.88 -12.69 21.34
C LYS A 72 3.83 -13.64 22.52
N GLU A 73 4.65 -14.70 22.47
CA GLU A 73 4.71 -15.72 23.50
C GLU A 73 3.32 -16.27 23.90
N PHE A 74 2.45 -16.46 22.92
CA PHE A 74 1.01 -16.73 23.09
C PHE A 74 0.69 -17.86 24.05
N ASP A 75 1.48 -18.95 24.04
CA ASP A 75 1.36 -20.10 24.94
C ASP A 75 2.51 -20.20 25.95
N GLY A 76 3.25 -19.11 26.16
CA GLY A 76 4.46 -19.05 26.96
C GLY A 76 5.72 -19.47 26.19
N THR A 77 5.60 -19.71 24.89
CA THR A 77 6.71 -19.96 23.98
C THR A 77 6.62 -19.09 22.73
N CYS A 78 7.69 -19.01 21.92
CA CYS A 78 7.65 -18.32 20.63
C CYS A 78 6.86 -19.12 19.61
N LEU A 79 5.52 -19.10 19.68
CA LEU A 79 4.64 -19.88 18.81
C LEU A 79 4.54 -19.27 17.41
N TYR A 80 4.33 -17.97 17.30
CA TYR A 80 4.17 -17.24 16.04
C TYR A 80 5.46 -16.59 15.54
N GLU A 81 6.29 -16.12 16.44
CA GLU A 81 7.52 -15.39 16.17
C GLU A 81 8.77 -16.28 16.15
N TYR A 82 9.84 -15.71 15.58
CA TYR A 82 11.17 -16.32 15.71
C TYR A 82 11.69 -16.19 17.14
N PRO A 83 12.29 -17.27 17.70
CA PRO A 83 12.87 -17.21 19.05
C PRO A 83 14.19 -16.39 19.11
N ASN A 84 14.79 -16.09 17.98
CA ASN A 84 16.01 -15.27 17.89
C ASN A 84 15.64 -13.83 17.56
N ALA A 85 15.91 -12.91 18.47
CA ALA A 85 15.62 -11.47 18.32
C ALA A 85 16.24 -10.86 17.04
N ALA A 86 17.41 -11.33 16.60
CA ALA A 86 18.07 -10.78 15.39
C ALA A 86 17.24 -10.92 14.11
N VAL A 87 16.28 -11.84 14.09
CA VAL A 87 15.34 -12.04 12.97
C VAL A 87 13.89 -11.94 13.41
N GLY A 88 13.60 -12.06 14.69
CA GLY A 88 12.26 -12.06 15.27
C GLY A 88 11.76 -10.64 15.64
N GLU A 89 12.63 -9.68 15.86
CA GLU A 89 12.25 -8.30 16.17
C GLU A 89 12.34 -7.44 14.90
N SER A 90 11.30 -6.65 14.67
CA SER A 90 11.31 -5.66 13.58
C SER A 90 11.88 -4.33 14.07
N GLU A 91 12.28 -3.48 13.13
CA GLU A 91 12.72 -2.11 13.43
C GLU A 91 11.60 -1.23 14.02
N TRP A 92 10.36 -1.64 13.87
CA TRP A 92 9.18 -0.94 14.41
C TRP A 92 8.78 -1.43 15.81
N GLY A 93 9.58 -2.26 16.46
CA GLY A 93 9.28 -2.79 17.80
C GLY A 93 8.21 -3.88 17.83
N SER A 94 7.89 -4.49 16.70
CA SER A 94 6.96 -5.60 16.55
C SER A 94 7.70 -6.94 16.38
N CYS A 95 6.98 -8.07 16.42
CA CYS A 95 7.53 -9.40 16.18
C CYS A 95 7.28 -9.88 14.75
N ASN A 96 8.31 -10.37 14.08
CA ASN A 96 8.18 -10.99 12.76
C ASN A 96 7.62 -12.41 12.88
N PHE A 97 6.66 -12.73 12.01
CA PHE A 97 6.12 -14.09 11.91
C PHE A 97 7.19 -15.10 11.44
N MET A 98 7.20 -16.27 12.06
CA MET A 98 8.04 -17.40 11.63
C MET A 98 7.34 -18.21 10.55
N HIS A 99 7.40 -17.78 9.30
CA HIS A 99 6.69 -18.38 8.16
C HIS A 99 7.16 -19.81 7.79
N SER A 100 8.19 -20.34 8.43
CA SER A 100 8.58 -21.74 8.29
C SER A 100 7.64 -22.70 9.03
N ARG A 101 6.82 -22.22 9.95
CA ARG A 101 5.86 -23.03 10.69
C ARG A 101 4.56 -23.19 9.94
N GLY A 102 4.07 -24.44 9.84
CA GLY A 102 2.80 -24.75 9.18
C GLY A 102 1.61 -24.03 9.80
N GLU A 103 1.60 -23.92 11.12
CA GLU A 103 0.56 -23.25 11.91
C GLU A 103 0.49 -21.74 11.60
N VAL A 104 1.65 -21.09 11.49
CA VAL A 104 1.74 -19.65 11.12
C VAL A 104 1.26 -19.43 9.70
N ARG A 105 1.67 -20.30 8.76
CA ARG A 105 1.20 -20.27 7.37
C ARG A 105 -0.30 -20.45 7.29
N CYS A 106 -0.84 -21.45 8.01
CA CYS A 106 -2.29 -21.68 8.05
C CYS A 106 -3.04 -20.47 8.64
N PHE A 107 -2.54 -19.92 9.73
CA PHE A 107 -3.12 -18.73 10.36
C PHE A 107 -3.20 -17.55 9.40
N LEU A 108 -2.11 -17.18 8.73
CA LEU A 108 -2.06 -16.05 7.82
C LEU A 108 -2.89 -16.27 6.54
N GLN A 109 -2.84 -17.47 5.97
CA GLN A 109 -3.66 -17.82 4.80
C GLN A 109 -5.16 -17.79 5.14
N SER A 110 -5.52 -18.31 6.31
CA SER A 110 -6.91 -18.29 6.78
C SER A 110 -7.38 -16.86 7.05
N ALA A 111 -6.53 -16.00 7.61
CA ALA A 111 -6.86 -14.60 7.84
C ALA A 111 -7.11 -13.87 6.50
N ALA A 112 -6.21 -14.02 5.52
CA ALA A 112 -6.39 -13.40 4.22
C ALA A 112 -7.68 -13.91 3.53
N ASN A 113 -7.93 -15.24 3.56
CA ASN A 113 -9.16 -15.81 3.03
C ASN A 113 -10.41 -15.32 3.75
N TYR A 114 -10.34 -15.15 5.08
CA TYR A 114 -11.46 -14.62 5.87
C TYR A 114 -11.92 -13.24 5.38
N TRP A 115 -11.00 -12.33 5.15
CA TRP A 115 -11.34 -10.99 4.64
C TRP A 115 -11.98 -11.01 3.25
N LEU A 116 -11.49 -11.87 2.36
CA LEU A 116 -12.07 -12.03 1.02
C LEU A 116 -13.44 -12.72 1.07
N SER A 117 -13.61 -13.74 1.94
CA SER A 117 -14.84 -14.53 1.99
C SER A 117 -15.96 -13.87 2.79
N GLU A 118 -15.62 -13.30 3.98
CA GLU A 118 -16.64 -12.79 4.91
C GLU A 118 -17.01 -11.32 4.65
N PHE A 119 -16.06 -10.53 4.19
CA PHE A 119 -16.26 -9.11 3.91
C PHE A 119 -16.33 -8.79 2.43
N HIS A 120 -16.07 -9.77 1.56
CA HIS A 120 -16.14 -9.66 0.11
C HIS A 120 -15.22 -8.57 -0.47
N PHE A 121 -14.04 -8.39 0.10
CA PHE A 121 -13.03 -7.53 -0.50
C PHE A 121 -12.64 -8.04 -1.88
N ASP A 122 -12.41 -7.13 -2.82
CA ASP A 122 -12.04 -7.43 -4.22
C ASP A 122 -10.54 -7.67 -4.40
N GLY A 123 -9.77 -7.47 -3.37
CA GLY A 123 -8.33 -7.70 -3.38
C GLY A 123 -7.66 -7.44 -2.06
N ILE A 124 -6.37 -7.77 -2.04
CA ILE A 124 -5.47 -7.59 -0.90
C ILE A 124 -4.21 -6.90 -1.39
N ARG A 125 -3.84 -5.81 -0.75
CA ARG A 125 -2.49 -5.24 -0.82
C ARG A 125 -1.69 -5.82 0.34
N MET A 126 -0.56 -6.44 0.06
CA MET A 126 0.33 -7.00 1.08
C MET A 126 1.43 -6.00 1.40
N ASP A 127 1.47 -5.63 2.67
CA ASP A 127 2.44 -4.70 3.24
C ASP A 127 3.83 -5.31 3.31
N ALA A 128 4.87 -4.49 3.08
CA ALA A 128 6.28 -4.77 3.30
C ALA A 128 6.76 -6.14 2.74
N VAL A 129 6.35 -6.48 1.51
CA VAL A 129 6.73 -7.75 0.86
C VAL A 129 8.25 -7.90 0.72
N SER A 130 9.00 -6.80 0.63
CA SER A 130 10.46 -6.82 0.67
C SER A 130 11.03 -7.55 1.90
N ARG A 131 10.35 -7.45 3.05
CA ARG A 131 10.73 -8.15 4.29
C ARG A 131 10.37 -9.62 4.30
N LEU A 132 9.49 -10.03 3.42
CA LEU A 132 9.16 -11.43 3.17
C LEU A 132 10.14 -12.06 2.17
N ILE A 133 10.65 -11.26 1.23
CA ILE A 133 11.61 -11.71 0.22
C ILE A 133 13.01 -11.86 0.83
N TYR A 134 13.49 -10.85 1.51
CA TYR A 134 14.83 -10.80 2.11
C TYR A 134 14.76 -10.80 3.63
N TRP A 135 15.73 -11.42 4.28
CA TRP A 135 15.85 -11.38 5.73
C TRP A 135 15.92 -9.93 6.22
N GLN A 136 14.94 -9.53 7.03
CA GLN A 136 14.77 -8.14 7.52
C GLN A 136 14.63 -7.08 6.40
N GLY A 137 14.24 -7.46 5.19
CA GLY A 137 14.15 -6.56 4.04
C GLY A 137 15.50 -6.13 3.44
N ASP A 138 16.59 -6.72 3.90
CA ASP A 138 17.95 -6.38 3.48
C ASP A 138 18.49 -7.42 2.47
N GLU A 139 18.70 -6.99 1.23
CA GLU A 139 19.25 -7.84 0.17
C GLU A 139 20.60 -8.46 0.54
N ALA A 140 21.44 -7.74 1.33
CA ALA A 140 22.73 -8.25 1.77
C ALA A 140 22.63 -9.45 2.73
N ARG A 141 21.46 -9.61 3.39
CA ARG A 141 21.19 -10.78 4.25
C ARG A 141 20.70 -12.00 3.47
N GLY A 142 20.46 -11.84 2.19
CA GLY A 142 20.02 -12.91 1.30
C GLY A 142 18.50 -13.17 1.37
N VAL A 143 18.06 -14.01 0.42
CA VAL A 143 16.66 -14.38 0.23
C VAL A 143 16.18 -15.34 1.32
N ASN A 144 14.99 -15.06 1.88
CA ASN A 144 14.29 -15.99 2.77
C ASN A 144 13.44 -16.97 1.95
N GLY A 145 14.05 -18.07 1.51
CA GLY A 145 13.40 -19.07 0.66
C GLY A 145 12.13 -19.64 1.26
N THR A 146 12.09 -19.81 2.59
CA THR A 146 10.91 -20.35 3.29
C THR A 146 9.72 -19.42 3.21
N THR A 147 9.95 -18.12 3.28
CA THR A 147 8.88 -17.11 3.17
C THR A 147 8.45 -16.93 1.72
N LEU A 148 9.36 -17.05 0.76
CA LEU A 148 8.98 -17.08 -0.67
C LEU A 148 8.04 -18.26 -0.98
N ASP A 149 8.33 -19.44 -0.44
CA ASP A 149 7.43 -20.61 -0.59
C ASP A 149 6.07 -20.36 0.06
N PHE A 150 6.04 -19.70 1.22
CA PHE A 150 4.79 -19.30 1.85
C PHE A 150 3.99 -18.34 0.94
N LEU A 151 4.62 -17.30 0.39
CA LEU A 151 3.95 -16.33 -0.51
C LEU A 151 3.36 -17.03 -1.73
N LYS A 152 4.12 -17.91 -2.39
CA LYS A 152 3.66 -18.66 -3.56
C LYS A 152 2.43 -19.51 -3.23
N VAL A 153 2.49 -20.26 -2.14
CA VAL A 153 1.38 -21.14 -1.70
C VAL A 153 0.16 -20.31 -1.32
N MET A 154 0.34 -19.20 -0.59
CA MET A 154 -0.76 -18.31 -0.19
C MET A 154 -1.42 -17.68 -1.41
N ASN A 155 -0.65 -17.07 -2.30
CA ASN A 155 -1.19 -16.40 -3.49
C ASN A 155 -1.90 -17.40 -4.42
N GLN A 156 -1.33 -18.58 -4.65
CA GLN A 156 -1.96 -19.62 -5.46
C GLN A 156 -3.27 -20.11 -4.81
N GLY A 157 -3.28 -20.30 -3.49
CA GLY A 157 -4.47 -20.69 -2.75
C GLY A 157 -5.57 -19.65 -2.81
N LEU A 158 -5.23 -18.38 -2.57
CA LEU A 158 -6.18 -17.27 -2.66
C LEU A 158 -6.76 -17.12 -4.07
N LYS A 159 -5.93 -17.21 -5.11
CA LYS A 159 -6.40 -17.14 -6.51
C LYS A 159 -7.26 -18.34 -6.89
N SER A 160 -7.03 -19.51 -6.30
CA SER A 160 -7.89 -20.69 -6.54
C SER A 160 -9.26 -20.54 -5.91
N LEU A 161 -9.37 -19.94 -4.72
CA LEU A 161 -10.62 -19.70 -4.01
C LEU A 161 -11.35 -18.45 -4.51
N HIS A 162 -10.61 -17.42 -4.87
CA HIS A 162 -11.06 -16.10 -5.29
C HIS A 162 -10.40 -15.69 -6.61
N PRO A 163 -10.79 -16.26 -7.76
CA PRO A 163 -10.09 -16.04 -9.03
C PRO A 163 -10.04 -14.57 -9.49
N THR A 164 -11.01 -13.77 -9.08
CA THR A 164 -11.14 -12.35 -9.43
C THR A 164 -10.45 -11.41 -8.45
N ALA A 165 -10.07 -11.90 -7.27
CA ALA A 165 -9.40 -11.05 -6.28
C ALA A 165 -8.04 -10.58 -6.77
N MET A 166 -7.74 -9.31 -6.60
CA MET A 166 -6.44 -8.71 -6.91
C MET A 166 -5.47 -8.91 -5.75
N LEU A 167 -4.27 -9.38 -6.06
CA LEU A 167 -3.17 -9.48 -5.09
C LEU A 167 -2.10 -8.46 -5.47
N ILE A 168 -1.85 -7.51 -4.59
CA ILE A 168 -0.95 -6.39 -4.82
C ILE A 168 0.20 -6.46 -3.82
N ALA A 169 1.44 -6.35 -4.29
CA ALA A 169 2.62 -6.33 -3.44
C ALA A 169 3.14 -4.91 -3.25
N GLU A 170 3.35 -4.51 -2.00
CA GLU A 170 4.26 -3.41 -1.72
C GLU A 170 5.66 -3.98 -1.54
N ASP A 171 6.48 -3.78 -2.55
CA ASP A 171 7.87 -4.26 -2.58
C ASP A 171 8.79 -3.21 -3.18
N SER A 172 9.75 -2.75 -2.38
CA SER A 172 10.74 -1.72 -2.76
C SER A 172 12.00 -2.30 -3.43
N THR A 173 12.07 -3.63 -3.60
CA THR A 173 13.27 -4.30 -4.11
C THR A 173 13.20 -4.55 -5.61
N ASN A 174 14.36 -4.93 -6.19
CA ASN A 174 14.47 -5.38 -7.56
C ASN A 174 14.31 -6.90 -7.71
N PHE A 175 13.70 -7.58 -6.73
CA PHE A 175 13.47 -9.02 -6.81
C PHE A 175 12.61 -9.35 -8.04
N PRO A 176 13.07 -10.25 -8.92
CA PRO A 176 12.39 -10.49 -10.19
C PRO A 176 11.18 -11.41 -10.05
N GLY A 177 10.16 -11.17 -10.86
CA GLY A 177 9.02 -12.06 -11.00
C GLY A 177 8.01 -11.97 -9.86
N VAL A 178 7.91 -10.85 -9.15
CA VAL A 178 6.90 -10.62 -8.12
C VAL A 178 5.50 -10.78 -8.72
N THR A 179 5.26 -10.24 -9.91
CA THR A 179 3.96 -10.32 -10.61
C THR A 179 3.89 -11.44 -11.66
N LYS A 180 4.91 -12.30 -11.72
CA LYS A 180 4.89 -13.46 -12.58
C LYS A 180 4.08 -14.59 -11.95
N PRO A 181 3.29 -15.37 -12.74
CA PRO A 181 2.54 -16.50 -12.21
C PRO A 181 3.43 -17.53 -11.49
N VAL A 182 2.87 -18.20 -10.47
CA VAL A 182 3.61 -19.18 -9.64
C VAL A 182 4.10 -20.37 -10.46
N ASP A 183 3.28 -20.86 -11.39
CA ASP A 183 3.63 -21.96 -12.30
C ASP A 183 4.76 -21.60 -13.28
N GLN A 184 5.04 -20.31 -13.44
CA GLN A 184 6.18 -19.81 -14.22
C GLN A 184 7.37 -19.38 -13.33
N GLY A 185 7.34 -19.72 -12.04
CA GLY A 185 8.40 -19.43 -11.10
C GLY A 185 8.31 -18.10 -10.37
N GLY A 186 7.23 -17.32 -10.59
CA GLY A 186 7.00 -16.04 -9.92
C GLY A 186 6.35 -16.17 -8.55
N LEU A 187 6.04 -15.02 -7.91
CA LEU A 187 5.38 -14.97 -6.61
C LEU A 187 3.84 -14.93 -6.71
N GLY A 188 3.28 -14.71 -7.90
CA GLY A 188 1.85 -14.79 -8.16
C GLY A 188 1.03 -13.57 -7.75
N PHE A 189 1.64 -12.41 -7.55
CA PHE A 189 0.90 -11.15 -7.41
C PHE A 189 0.35 -10.67 -8.75
N ASP A 190 -0.75 -9.95 -8.73
CA ASP A 190 -1.31 -9.32 -9.93
C ASP A 190 -0.62 -8.00 -10.25
N TYR A 191 -0.24 -7.24 -9.21
CA TYR A 191 0.43 -5.95 -9.33
C TYR A 191 1.51 -5.77 -8.25
N LYS A 192 2.44 -4.89 -8.53
CA LYS A 192 3.48 -4.44 -7.61
C LYS A 192 3.51 -2.91 -7.59
N TRP A 193 3.57 -2.29 -6.42
CA TRP A 193 3.83 -0.86 -6.29
C TRP A 193 5.17 -0.48 -6.92
N ASP A 194 5.21 0.65 -7.63
CA ASP A 194 6.44 1.21 -8.21
C ASP A 194 6.97 2.36 -7.35
N LEU A 195 7.54 2.03 -6.20
CA LEU A 195 8.15 3.02 -5.29
C LEU A 195 9.26 3.82 -5.97
N GLY A 196 9.96 3.23 -6.93
CA GLY A 196 10.98 3.92 -7.75
C GLY A 196 10.38 5.06 -8.55
N PHE A 197 9.27 4.81 -9.26
CA PHE A 197 8.54 5.85 -10.00
C PHE A 197 8.10 6.99 -9.06
N MET A 198 7.56 6.66 -7.89
CA MET A 198 7.11 7.65 -6.92
C MET A 198 8.26 8.55 -6.49
N HIS A 199 9.34 7.98 -6.00
CA HIS A 199 10.49 8.74 -5.50
C HIS A 199 11.13 9.59 -6.60
N ASP A 200 11.38 9.02 -7.76
CA ASP A 200 12.02 9.72 -8.88
C ASP A 200 11.19 10.91 -9.38
N THR A 201 9.87 10.72 -9.55
CA THR A 201 8.99 11.80 -9.99
C THR A 201 8.86 12.90 -8.94
N LEU A 202 8.74 12.55 -7.66
CA LEU A 202 8.69 13.54 -6.58
C LEU A 202 10.00 14.34 -6.49
N GLU A 203 11.15 13.70 -6.54
CA GLU A 203 12.44 14.38 -6.55
C GLU A 203 12.59 15.32 -7.76
N TYR A 204 12.14 14.89 -8.94
CA TYR A 204 12.18 15.75 -10.13
C TYR A 204 11.36 17.03 -9.93
N PHE A 205 10.13 16.92 -9.44
CA PHE A 205 9.25 18.08 -9.26
C PHE A 205 9.62 18.95 -8.06
N GLN A 206 10.31 18.41 -7.06
CA GLN A 206 10.91 19.19 -5.98
C GLN A 206 12.07 20.05 -6.45
N SER A 207 12.83 19.60 -7.46
CA SER A 207 13.96 20.34 -8.01
C SER A 207 13.49 21.69 -8.58
N ALA A 208 14.30 22.73 -8.38
CA ALA A 208 14.06 24.01 -9.00
C ALA A 208 14.09 23.90 -10.53
N PRO A 209 13.22 24.63 -11.26
CA PRO A 209 13.05 24.47 -12.71
C PRO A 209 14.33 24.57 -13.52
N GLU A 210 15.28 25.41 -13.11
CA GLU A 210 16.58 25.59 -13.76
C GLU A 210 17.48 24.33 -13.72
N TYR A 211 17.23 23.40 -12.77
CA TYR A 211 18.01 22.16 -12.64
C TYR A 211 17.32 20.96 -13.31
N ARG A 212 16.06 21.07 -13.69
CA ARG A 212 15.26 19.93 -14.21
C ARG A 212 15.77 19.36 -15.51
N SER A 213 16.39 20.18 -16.34
CA SER A 213 17.04 19.70 -17.58
C SER A 213 18.19 18.72 -17.30
N ARG A 214 18.87 18.86 -16.16
CA ARG A 214 19.90 17.93 -15.68
C ARG A 214 19.30 16.66 -15.09
N ASP A 215 18.15 16.78 -14.45
CA ASP A 215 17.51 15.72 -13.67
C ASP A 215 16.40 14.99 -14.45
N TYR A 216 16.27 15.23 -15.77
CA TYR A 216 15.19 14.63 -16.58
C TYR A 216 15.20 13.11 -16.60
N HIS A 217 16.36 12.48 -16.34
CA HIS A 217 16.49 11.03 -16.26
C HIS A 217 15.61 10.43 -15.15
N LYS A 218 15.27 11.18 -14.13
CA LYS A 218 14.32 10.75 -13.06
C LYS A 218 12.91 10.50 -13.60
N LEU A 219 12.50 11.23 -14.65
CA LEU A 219 11.23 10.95 -15.32
C LEU A 219 11.30 9.73 -16.25
N THR A 220 12.46 9.49 -16.85
CA THR A 220 12.60 8.47 -17.92
C THR A 220 13.14 7.15 -17.42
N PHE A 221 13.71 7.08 -16.22
CA PHE A 221 14.35 5.87 -15.71
C PHE A 221 13.36 4.70 -15.58
N SER A 222 12.15 4.95 -15.13
CA SER A 222 11.10 3.93 -15.05
C SER A 222 10.79 3.25 -16.39
N MET A 223 11.00 3.95 -17.52
CA MET A 223 10.84 3.38 -18.85
C MET A 223 11.82 2.25 -19.16
N MET A 224 12.92 2.14 -18.39
CA MET A 224 13.90 1.06 -18.54
C MET A 224 13.39 -0.28 -17.98
N TYR A 225 12.45 -0.26 -17.04
CA TYR A 225 12.03 -1.45 -16.32
C TYR A 225 10.51 -1.69 -16.27
N TYR A 226 9.69 -0.79 -16.80
CA TYR A 226 8.22 -0.86 -16.63
C TYR A 226 7.56 -2.13 -17.22
N TYR A 227 8.25 -2.88 -18.06
CA TYR A 227 7.81 -4.18 -18.55
C TYR A 227 8.25 -5.37 -17.68
N ASN A 228 9.11 -5.16 -16.68
CA ASN A 228 9.64 -6.24 -15.87
C ASN A 228 8.57 -6.82 -14.94
N GLU A 229 7.65 -5.96 -14.49
CA GLU A 229 6.54 -6.32 -13.61
C GLU A 229 5.25 -5.62 -14.08
N ARG A 230 4.12 -6.02 -13.54
CA ARG A 230 2.85 -5.29 -13.70
C ARG A 230 2.76 -4.26 -12.59
N PHE A 231 3.23 -3.05 -12.90
CA PHE A 231 3.33 -1.99 -11.92
C PHE A 231 2.01 -1.27 -11.65
N LEU A 232 1.85 -0.86 -10.40
CA LEU A 232 0.88 0.10 -9.93
C LEU A 232 1.67 1.32 -9.45
N LEU A 233 1.43 2.46 -10.10
CA LEU A 233 2.08 3.72 -9.78
C LEU A 233 1.30 4.41 -8.67
N GLU A 234 1.97 4.77 -7.59
CA GLU A 234 1.33 5.35 -6.42
C GLU A 234 1.91 6.72 -6.05
N TYR A 235 1.08 7.51 -5.38
CA TYR A 235 1.50 8.54 -4.43
C TYR A 235 0.79 8.21 -3.12
N CYS A 236 1.50 7.50 -2.23
CA CYS A 236 0.94 6.82 -1.07
C CYS A 236 0.92 7.68 0.20
N HIS A 237 0.36 7.11 1.26
CA HIS A 237 0.24 7.73 2.58
C HIS A 237 1.58 8.07 3.21
N ASP A 238 2.60 7.21 3.06
CA ASP A 238 3.93 7.39 3.65
C ASP A 238 4.66 8.63 3.14
N GLU A 239 4.27 9.17 1.99
CA GLU A 239 4.90 10.35 1.39
C GLU A 239 4.26 11.67 1.80
N VAL A 240 3.19 11.65 2.60
CA VAL A 240 2.45 12.86 3.02
C VAL A 240 2.35 13.00 4.53
N VAL A 241 3.31 12.43 5.26
CA VAL A 241 3.37 12.38 6.74
C VAL A 241 4.80 12.62 7.24
N HIS A 242 4.94 12.77 8.55
CA HIS A 242 6.23 12.79 9.26
C HIS A 242 7.22 13.87 8.79
N GLY A 243 6.72 15.05 8.42
CA GLY A 243 7.54 16.17 7.96
C GLY A 243 8.03 16.06 6.52
N LYS A 244 7.46 15.13 5.74
CA LYS A 244 7.79 14.96 4.31
C LYS A 244 7.08 15.98 3.40
N ALA A 245 6.14 16.76 3.92
CA ALA A 245 5.23 17.64 3.21
C ALA A 245 4.19 16.91 2.33
N THR A 246 3.09 17.58 1.99
CA THR A 246 2.08 17.02 1.07
C THR A 246 2.58 16.99 -0.37
N ILE A 247 1.91 16.22 -1.24
CA ILE A 247 2.29 16.15 -2.65
C ILE A 247 2.33 17.55 -3.29
N LEU A 248 1.32 18.39 -3.02
CA LEU A 248 1.31 19.76 -3.54
C LEU A 248 2.44 20.61 -2.95
N GLN A 249 2.70 20.49 -1.64
CA GLN A 249 3.76 21.27 -0.99
C GLN A 249 5.16 20.91 -1.47
N LYS A 250 5.38 19.66 -1.93
CA LYS A 250 6.65 19.22 -2.51
C LYS A 250 6.98 19.94 -3.83
N MET A 251 5.99 20.48 -4.54
CA MET A 251 6.22 21.22 -5.77
C MET A 251 7.03 22.50 -5.50
N ASN A 252 7.93 22.84 -6.41
CA ASN A 252 8.79 24.02 -6.29
C ASN A 252 7.99 25.35 -6.44
N GLY A 253 8.47 26.42 -5.81
CA GLY A 253 7.91 27.78 -5.93
C GLY A 253 6.85 28.10 -4.89
N GLU A 254 6.21 29.26 -5.12
CA GLU A 254 5.14 29.78 -4.25
C GLU A 254 3.83 29.02 -4.46
N TYR A 255 2.84 29.32 -3.63
CA TYR A 255 1.57 28.58 -3.59
C TYR A 255 0.93 28.39 -4.99
N GLU A 256 0.82 29.46 -5.78
CA GLU A 256 0.19 29.39 -7.10
C GLU A 256 1.02 28.63 -8.14
N ASP A 257 2.35 28.65 -8.01
CA ASP A 257 3.28 27.98 -8.91
C ASP A 257 3.25 26.44 -8.75
N LYS A 258 2.77 25.95 -7.61
CA LYS A 258 2.73 24.52 -7.30
C LYS A 258 1.67 23.77 -8.11
N PHE A 259 0.52 24.36 -8.36
CA PHE A 259 -0.59 23.70 -9.06
C PHE A 259 -0.28 23.33 -10.52
N PRO A 260 0.33 24.20 -11.35
CA PRO A 260 0.75 23.80 -12.69
C PRO A 260 1.70 22.60 -12.70
N GLN A 261 2.62 22.54 -11.73
CA GLN A 261 3.58 21.44 -11.61
C GLN A 261 2.89 20.14 -11.17
N ALA A 262 2.00 20.21 -10.18
CA ALA A 262 1.21 19.07 -9.76
C ALA A 262 0.33 18.55 -10.92
N ARG A 263 -0.27 19.44 -11.72
CA ARG A 263 -1.01 19.02 -12.93
C ARG A 263 -0.12 18.29 -13.92
N ALA A 264 1.08 18.80 -14.17
CA ALA A 264 2.04 18.14 -15.07
C ALA A 264 2.47 16.76 -14.55
N MET A 265 2.76 16.65 -13.27
CA MET A 265 3.13 15.39 -12.62
C MET A 265 2.01 14.35 -12.72
N TYR A 266 0.77 14.72 -12.42
CA TYR A 266 -0.35 13.79 -12.51
C TYR A 266 -0.70 13.42 -13.95
N LEU A 267 -0.55 14.34 -14.91
CA LEU A 267 -0.70 14.01 -16.33
C LEU A 267 0.35 12.99 -16.77
N TYR A 268 1.59 13.18 -16.34
CA TYR A 268 2.68 12.24 -16.60
C TYR A 268 2.37 10.86 -16.01
N MET A 269 1.94 10.80 -14.74
CA MET A 269 1.52 9.56 -14.10
C MET A 269 0.41 8.86 -14.88
N MET A 270 -0.63 9.59 -15.33
CA MET A 270 -1.75 9.01 -16.08
C MET A 270 -1.34 8.49 -17.45
N ALA A 271 -0.41 9.17 -18.13
CA ALA A 271 0.11 8.77 -19.45
C ALA A 271 1.17 7.64 -19.36
N HIS A 272 1.82 7.46 -18.20
CA HIS A 272 2.84 6.42 -18.00
C HIS A 272 2.19 5.04 -17.93
N PRO A 273 2.81 3.96 -18.48
CA PRO A 273 2.33 2.60 -18.30
C PRO A 273 2.18 2.19 -16.84
N GLY A 274 1.19 1.38 -16.52
CA GLY A 274 0.88 0.88 -15.17
C GLY A 274 -0.47 1.35 -14.64
N LYS A 275 -0.97 0.69 -13.59
CA LYS A 275 -2.16 1.12 -12.87
C LYS A 275 -1.85 2.32 -11.96
N LYS A 276 -2.87 2.97 -11.42
CA LYS A 276 -2.72 4.23 -10.68
C LYS A 276 -3.32 4.12 -9.28
N LEU A 277 -2.59 4.63 -8.29
CA LEU A 277 -3.06 4.78 -6.92
C LEU A 277 -2.78 6.20 -6.44
N ASN A 278 -3.72 6.79 -5.73
CA ASN A 278 -3.59 8.13 -5.18
C ASN A 278 -4.15 8.18 -3.78
N PHE A 279 -3.34 8.61 -2.83
CA PHE A 279 -3.79 8.76 -1.44
C PHE A 279 -4.76 9.92 -1.30
N MET A 280 -5.75 9.78 -0.41
CA MET A 280 -6.80 10.75 -0.16
C MET A 280 -6.24 12.14 0.22
N GLY A 281 -6.89 13.18 -0.29
CA GLY A 281 -6.47 14.58 -0.13
C GLY A 281 -5.55 15.09 -1.23
N ASN A 282 -4.78 14.22 -1.87
CA ASN A 282 -3.90 14.61 -2.97
C ASN A 282 -4.69 15.10 -4.19
N GLU A 283 -5.94 14.61 -4.38
CA GLU A 283 -6.79 14.95 -5.52
C GLU A 283 -7.29 16.40 -5.53
N PHE A 284 -7.31 17.06 -4.37
CA PHE A 284 -7.69 18.49 -4.27
C PHE A 284 -6.57 19.37 -3.73
N GLY A 285 -5.34 18.82 -3.61
CA GLY A 285 -4.17 19.58 -3.18
C GLY A 285 -4.17 19.92 -1.70
N GLN A 286 -4.43 18.93 -0.85
CA GLN A 286 -4.32 19.05 0.61
C GLN A 286 -3.01 19.74 1.00
N LEU A 287 -3.09 20.72 1.91
CA LEU A 287 -1.91 21.49 2.35
C LEU A 287 -1.33 20.97 3.67
N ARG A 288 -2.16 20.39 4.52
CA ARG A 288 -1.72 19.77 5.76
C ARG A 288 -1.35 18.31 5.50
N GLU A 289 -0.23 17.86 6.07
CA GLU A 289 0.10 16.44 6.08
C GLU A 289 -1.06 15.61 6.65
N TRP A 290 -1.18 14.37 6.20
CA TRP A 290 -2.20 13.49 6.72
C TRP A 290 -1.99 13.22 8.22
N ASP A 291 -3.11 13.18 8.94
CA ASP A 291 -3.19 13.00 10.39
C ASP A 291 -4.43 12.15 10.67
N GLU A 292 -4.23 10.96 11.20
CA GLU A 292 -5.29 9.99 11.46
C GLU A 292 -6.34 10.48 12.47
N SER A 293 -6.01 11.49 13.28
CA SER A 293 -6.92 12.06 14.27
C SER A 293 -7.86 13.12 13.70
N ARG A 294 -7.71 13.49 12.41
CA ARG A 294 -8.39 14.64 11.82
C ARG A 294 -8.96 14.32 10.44
N GLU A 295 -10.13 14.90 10.18
CA GLU A 295 -10.73 14.91 8.85
C GLU A 295 -9.85 15.67 7.84
N GLN A 296 -10.00 15.35 6.55
CA GLN A 296 -9.39 16.10 5.45
C GLN A 296 -9.89 17.55 5.44
N ASP A 297 -9.05 18.48 4.96
CA ASP A 297 -9.39 19.91 4.93
C ASP A 297 -10.32 20.24 3.75
N TRP A 298 -11.54 19.68 3.75
CA TRP A 298 -12.54 19.83 2.69
C TRP A 298 -12.85 21.27 2.33
N LEU A 299 -12.69 22.20 3.29
CA LEU A 299 -12.85 23.64 3.08
C LEU A 299 -11.95 24.20 1.96
N LEU A 300 -10.86 23.50 1.62
CA LEU A 300 -10.00 23.89 0.50
C LEU A 300 -10.74 23.90 -0.83
N LEU A 301 -11.77 23.09 -0.98
CA LEU A 301 -12.61 23.06 -2.19
C LEU A 301 -13.43 24.33 -2.40
N ASP A 302 -13.56 25.18 -1.39
CA ASP A 302 -14.19 26.50 -1.50
C ASP A 302 -13.26 27.55 -2.17
N TYR A 303 -11.97 27.21 -2.32
CA TYR A 303 -10.99 28.06 -3.00
C TYR A 303 -10.89 27.67 -4.49
N PRO A 304 -11.06 28.64 -5.41
CA PRO A 304 -11.13 28.34 -6.85
C PRO A 304 -9.97 27.53 -7.42
N ILE A 305 -8.75 27.71 -6.90
CA ILE A 305 -7.56 27.03 -7.40
C ILE A 305 -7.57 25.53 -6.99
N HIS A 306 -8.04 25.20 -5.79
CA HIS A 306 -8.19 23.82 -5.31
C HIS A 306 -9.37 23.13 -6.02
N GLU A 307 -10.50 23.82 -6.17
CA GLU A 307 -11.65 23.31 -6.92
C GLU A 307 -11.26 23.01 -8.39
N ALA A 308 -10.56 23.93 -9.04
CA ALA A 308 -10.07 23.74 -10.41
C ALA A 308 -9.10 22.55 -10.50
N PHE A 309 -8.23 22.36 -9.50
CA PHE A 309 -7.32 21.23 -9.44
C PHE A 309 -8.08 19.92 -9.26
N ALA A 310 -9.05 19.85 -8.35
CA ALA A 310 -9.90 18.67 -8.16
C ALA A 310 -10.68 18.30 -9.43
N ASN A 311 -11.20 19.30 -10.14
CA ASN A 311 -11.86 19.11 -11.44
C ASN A 311 -10.91 18.56 -12.49
N TYR A 312 -9.68 19.08 -12.54
CA TYR A 312 -8.63 18.56 -13.43
C TYR A 312 -8.32 17.09 -13.13
N ARG A 313 -8.16 16.74 -11.85
CA ARG A 313 -7.91 15.35 -11.43
C ARG A 313 -9.06 14.41 -11.82
N ARG A 314 -10.29 14.85 -11.65
CA ARG A 314 -11.48 14.11 -12.06
C ARG A 314 -11.49 13.87 -13.58
N THR A 315 -11.17 14.89 -14.38
CA THR A 315 -11.08 14.75 -15.84
C THR A 315 -9.99 13.77 -16.25
N LEU A 316 -8.83 13.81 -15.59
CA LEU A 316 -7.77 12.82 -15.85
C LEU A 316 -8.23 11.39 -15.56
N ASN A 317 -8.94 11.16 -14.44
CA ASN A 317 -9.47 9.85 -14.10
C ASN A 317 -10.53 9.37 -15.11
N GLU A 318 -11.34 10.28 -15.64
CA GLU A 318 -12.35 9.96 -16.66
C GLU A 318 -11.71 9.57 -18.00
N LEU A 319 -10.59 10.19 -18.36
CA LEU A 319 -9.86 9.91 -19.59
C LEU A 319 -9.03 8.61 -19.50
N TYR A 320 -8.61 8.22 -18.32
CA TYR A 320 -7.83 6.99 -18.08
C TYR A 320 -8.70 5.74 -18.12
#